data_ca88c28c8bb4e4ad9d334efad1550d1e
#
_entry.id   ca88c28c8bb4e4ad9d334efad1550d1e
#
_cell.length_a   1.000
_cell.length_b   1.000
_cell.length_c   1.000
_cell.angle_alpha   90.00
_cell.angle_beta   90.00
_cell.angle_gamma   90.00
#
_symmetry.space_group_name_H-M   'P 1'
#
loop_
_entity.id
_entity.type
_entity.pdbx_description
1 polymer ?
#
loop_
_entity_poly.entity_id
_entity_poly.type
_entity_poly.pdbx_seq_one_letter_code
_entity_poly.pdbx_strand_id
1 'polypeptide(L)'
;ETGFIHYIYFINFIMNIYVGNLNYRVKESDLQKAMEDYGTVSSVKFINDRTTGRFRGIAFVEMEDDAAAAKAIAELDGAEFFGRQMVVKEARPPKY
;
A
#
# COMPACT_ATOMS: atom_id res chain seq x y z
N GLU A 1 -24.33 -15.26 -14.30
CA GLU A 1 -23.14 -14.96 -15.08
C GLU A 1 -22.62 -13.55 -14.87
N THR A 2 -23.55 -12.62 -14.70
CA THR A 2 -23.07 -11.28 -14.37
C THR A 2 -22.33 -11.29 -13.03
N GLY A 3 -22.77 -12.11 -12.10
CA GLY A 3 -22.09 -12.21 -10.83
C GLY A 3 -20.66 -12.68 -10.96
N PHE A 4 -20.44 -13.62 -11.87
CA PHE A 4 -19.10 -14.13 -12.11
C PHE A 4 -18.19 -13.06 -12.71
N ILE A 5 -18.70 -12.32 -13.67
CA ILE A 5 -17.94 -11.25 -14.30
C ILE A 5 -17.64 -10.15 -13.30
N HIS A 6 -18.60 -9.81 -12.45
CA HIS A 6 -18.41 -8.84 -11.39
C HIS A 6 -17.29 -9.25 -10.45
N TYR A 7 -17.24 -10.52 -10.10
CA TYR A 7 -16.23 -11.01 -9.19
C TYR A 7 -14.83 -10.85 -9.78
N ILE A 8 -14.69 -11.15 -11.06
CA ILE A 8 -13.40 -11.01 -11.73
C ILE A 8 -12.97 -9.54 -11.77
N TYR A 9 -13.90 -8.66 -12.09
CA TYR A 9 -13.62 -7.22 -12.09
C TYR A 9 -13.19 -6.74 -10.72
N PHE A 10 -13.86 -7.19 -9.68
CA PHE A 10 -13.55 -6.77 -8.33
C PHE A 10 -12.11 -7.14 -7.97
N ILE A 11 -11.70 -8.35 -8.31
CA ILE A 11 -10.33 -8.78 -8.04
C ILE A 11 -9.33 -7.91 -8.78
N ASN A 12 -9.63 -7.57 -10.03
CA ASN A 12 -8.72 -6.79 -10.85
C ASN A 12 -8.61 -5.34 -10.39
N PHE A 13 -9.55 -4.84 -9.60
CA PHE A 13 -9.53 -3.46 -9.14
C PHE A 13 -8.71 -3.26 -7.87
N ILE A 14 -8.32 -4.33 -7.20
CA ILE A 14 -7.50 -4.18 -6.01
C ILE A 14 -6.07 -3.88 -6.44
N MET A 15 -5.56 -2.74 -5.98
CA MET A 15 -4.18 -2.34 -6.24
C MET A 15 -3.32 -2.56 -5.02
N ASN A 16 -2.15 -3.12 -5.25
CA ASN A 16 -1.13 -3.25 -4.21
C ASN A 16 -0.13 -2.14 -4.38
N ILE A 17 0.21 -1.50 -3.27
CA ILE A 17 1.14 -0.38 -3.25
C ILE A 17 2.31 -0.75 -2.35
N TYR A 18 3.53 -0.63 -2.89
CA TYR A 18 4.75 -0.80 -2.12
C TYR A 18 5.11 0.54 -1.49
N VAL A 19 5.36 0.53 -0.19
CA VAL A 19 5.82 1.72 0.54
C VAL A 19 7.11 1.36 1.23
N GLY A 20 8.18 2.08 0.90
CA GLY A 20 9.50 1.79 1.44
C GLY A 20 10.13 3.00 2.08
N ASN A 21 11.30 2.78 2.65
CA ASN A 21 12.08 3.80 3.34
C ASN A 21 11.32 4.46 4.48
N LEU A 22 10.47 3.66 5.14
CA LEU A 22 9.68 4.15 6.26
C LEU A 22 10.54 4.25 7.52
N ASN A 23 10.28 5.29 8.31
CA ASN A 23 10.86 5.40 9.63
C ASN A 23 10.36 4.25 10.50
N TYR A 24 11.23 3.69 11.33
CA TYR A 24 10.87 2.55 12.18
C TYR A 24 9.81 2.90 13.22
N ARG A 25 9.56 4.18 13.45
CA ARG A 25 8.52 4.63 14.39
C ARG A 25 7.12 4.63 13.80
N VAL A 26 7.00 4.50 12.49
CA VAL A 26 5.71 4.52 11.82
C VAL A 26 4.93 3.27 12.21
N LYS A 27 3.67 3.46 12.56
CA LYS A 27 2.78 2.35 12.87
C LYS A 27 1.84 2.11 11.70
N GLU A 28 1.25 0.91 11.66
CA GLU A 28 0.30 0.58 10.60
C GLU A 28 -0.84 1.59 10.55
N SER A 29 -1.33 2.03 11.70
CA SER A 29 -2.41 3.01 11.73
C SER A 29 -1.99 4.36 11.17
N ASP A 30 -0.73 4.74 11.36
CA ASP A 30 -0.23 6.00 10.79
C ASP A 30 -0.24 5.96 9.28
N LEU A 31 0.25 4.87 8.72
CA LEU A 31 0.28 4.71 7.26
C LEU A 31 -1.11 4.58 6.69
N GLN A 32 -1.98 3.84 7.38
CA GLN A 32 -3.36 3.68 6.94
C GLN A 32 -4.06 5.02 6.84
N LYS A 33 -3.90 5.87 7.84
CA LYS A 33 -4.52 7.20 7.83
C LYS A 33 -4.02 8.05 6.67
N ALA A 34 -2.72 8.00 6.40
CA ALA A 34 -2.16 8.77 5.31
C ALA A 34 -2.73 8.32 3.97
N MET A 35 -2.89 7.03 3.80
CA MET A 35 -3.43 6.48 2.56
C MET A 35 -4.93 6.71 2.43
N GLU A 36 -5.64 6.71 3.55
CA GLU A 36 -7.09 6.91 3.54
C GLU A 36 -7.51 8.29 3.09
N ASP A 37 -6.60 9.25 3.11
CA ASP A 37 -6.87 10.56 2.54
C ASP A 37 -7.18 10.48 1.04
N TYR A 38 -6.78 9.41 0.38
CA TYR A 38 -6.96 9.23 -1.05
C TYR A 38 -8.10 8.27 -1.39
N GLY A 39 -8.44 7.38 -0.48
CA GLY A 39 -9.52 6.42 -0.70
C GLY A 39 -9.48 5.29 0.32
N THR A 40 -10.39 4.35 0.14
CA THR A 40 -10.53 3.23 1.06
C THR A 40 -9.32 2.33 1.01
N VAL A 41 -8.77 2.02 2.18
CA VAL A 41 -7.64 1.10 2.32
C VAL A 41 -8.17 -0.24 2.80
N SER A 42 -7.92 -1.29 2.02
CA SER A 42 -8.37 -2.64 2.37
C SER A 42 -7.47 -3.28 3.41
N SER A 43 -6.16 -3.08 3.29
CA SER A 43 -5.24 -3.65 4.25
C SER A 43 -3.91 -2.91 4.22
N VAL A 44 -3.20 -2.98 5.33
CA VAL A 44 -1.83 -2.49 5.46
C VAL A 44 -1.04 -3.61 6.11
N LYS A 45 0.04 -4.01 5.47
CA LYS A 45 0.87 -5.09 5.99
C LYS A 45 2.33 -4.63 6.07
N PHE A 46 2.87 -4.61 7.28
CA PHE A 46 4.27 -4.28 7.50
C PHE A 46 5.11 -5.54 7.35
N ILE A 47 6.29 -5.37 6.75
CA ILE A 47 7.20 -6.47 6.52
C ILE A 47 8.29 -6.45 7.60
N ASN A 48 8.43 -7.57 8.29
CA ASN A 48 9.44 -7.70 9.34
C ASN A 48 10.51 -8.67 8.89
N ASP A 49 11.73 -8.46 9.42
CA ASP A 49 12.83 -9.37 9.16
C ASP A 49 12.54 -10.71 9.82
N ARG A 50 12.70 -11.80 9.07
CA ARG A 50 12.40 -13.14 9.59
C ARG A 50 13.33 -13.55 10.71
N THR A 51 14.57 -13.10 10.66
CA THR A 51 15.59 -13.52 11.64
C THR A 51 15.45 -12.75 12.93
N THR A 52 15.29 -11.42 12.84
CA THR A 52 15.30 -10.57 14.03
C THR A 52 13.89 -10.16 14.47
N GLY A 53 12.89 -10.31 13.61
CA GLY A 53 11.54 -9.86 13.90
C GLY A 53 11.36 -8.36 13.80
N ARG A 54 12.38 -7.64 13.40
CA ARG A 54 12.32 -6.18 13.35
C ARG A 54 11.67 -5.68 12.07
N PHE A 55 10.98 -4.56 12.16
CA PHE A 55 10.38 -3.90 11.02
C PHE A 55 11.47 -3.43 10.06
N ARG A 56 11.29 -3.72 8.77
CA ARG A 56 12.30 -3.40 7.76
C ARG A 56 12.08 -2.05 7.08
N GLY A 57 11.05 -1.31 7.49
CA GLY A 57 10.73 -0.05 6.83
C GLY A 57 10.02 -0.21 5.52
N ILE A 58 9.40 -1.36 5.31
CA ILE A 58 8.68 -1.69 4.08
C ILE A 58 7.27 -2.12 4.45
N ALA A 59 6.30 -1.65 3.67
CA ALA A 59 4.91 -2.04 3.86
C ALA A 59 4.24 -2.24 2.51
N PHE A 60 3.17 -3.03 2.52
CA PHE A 60 2.30 -3.18 1.37
C PHE A 60 0.91 -2.74 1.76
N VAL A 61 0.31 -1.92 0.91
CA VAL A 61 -1.03 -1.37 1.14
C VAL A 61 -1.92 -1.80 0.00
N GLU A 62 -3.12 -2.27 0.33
CA GLU A 62 -4.10 -2.63 -0.69
C GLU A 62 -5.20 -1.59 -0.70
N MET A 63 -5.49 -1.06 -1.88
CA MET A 63 -6.57 -0.11 -2.07
C MET A 63 -7.51 -0.63 -3.16
N GLU A 64 -8.81 -0.42 -2.94
CA GLU A 64 -9.82 -0.97 -3.85
C GLU A 64 -10.02 -0.11 -5.11
N ASP A 65 -9.72 1.17 -5.01
CA ASP A 65 -9.95 2.10 -6.11
C ASP A 65 -8.64 2.41 -6.81
N ASP A 66 -8.56 2.01 -8.08
CA ASP A 66 -7.41 2.25 -8.93
C ASP A 66 -7.01 3.73 -8.97
N ALA A 67 -7.99 4.59 -9.16
CA ALA A 67 -7.73 6.02 -9.31
C ALA A 67 -7.18 6.60 -8.00
N ALA A 68 -7.76 6.18 -6.87
CA ALA A 68 -7.28 6.61 -5.57
C ALA A 68 -5.87 6.13 -5.32
N ALA A 69 -5.58 4.88 -5.67
CA ALA A 69 -4.24 4.31 -5.50
C ALA A 69 -3.23 5.05 -6.36
N ALA A 70 -3.58 5.33 -7.61
CA ALA A 70 -2.67 6.05 -8.50
C ALA A 70 -2.36 7.44 -7.98
N LYS A 71 -3.36 8.13 -7.44
CA LYS A 71 -3.16 9.45 -6.87
C LYS A 71 -2.29 9.40 -5.63
N ALA A 72 -2.51 8.41 -4.77
CA ALA A 72 -1.70 8.23 -3.58
C ALA A 72 -0.24 8.02 -3.95
N ILE A 73 0.01 7.16 -4.95
CA ILE A 73 1.38 6.91 -5.41
C ILE A 73 2.00 8.20 -5.93
N ALA A 74 1.29 8.92 -6.77
CA ALA A 74 1.82 10.13 -7.39
C ALA A 74 2.17 11.19 -6.35
N GLU A 75 1.37 11.33 -5.31
CA GLU A 75 1.57 12.39 -4.33
C GLU A 75 2.48 11.99 -3.18
N LEU A 76 2.50 10.72 -2.83
CA LEU A 76 3.26 10.27 -1.66
C LEU A 76 4.66 9.79 -2.00
N ASP A 77 4.92 9.42 -3.26
CA ASP A 77 6.26 8.99 -3.65
C ASP A 77 7.21 10.16 -3.50
N GLY A 78 8.23 10.01 -2.67
CA GLY A 78 9.18 11.06 -2.37
C GLY A 78 8.74 12.03 -1.29
N ALA A 79 7.52 11.88 -0.78
CA ALA A 79 7.03 12.78 0.27
C ALA A 79 7.67 12.43 1.61
N GLU A 80 7.88 13.45 2.42
CA GLU A 80 8.44 13.25 3.75
C GLU A 80 7.36 12.77 4.72
N PHE A 81 7.68 11.70 5.45
CA PHE A 81 6.76 11.11 6.40
C PHE A 81 7.58 10.65 7.59
N PHE A 82 7.30 11.19 8.77
CA PHE A 82 8.09 10.91 9.98
C PHE A 82 9.59 11.17 9.75
N GLY A 83 9.89 12.22 8.98
CA GLY A 83 11.27 12.66 8.78
C GLY A 83 12.05 11.93 7.71
N ARG A 84 11.42 11.01 6.97
CA ARG A 84 12.09 10.28 5.88
C ARG A 84 11.26 10.38 4.61
N GLN A 85 11.94 10.48 3.49
CA GLN A 85 11.25 10.48 2.20
C GLN A 85 10.83 9.08 1.83
N MET A 86 9.53 8.89 1.68
CA MET A 86 8.99 7.58 1.35
C MET A 86 9.24 7.24 -0.11
N VAL A 87 9.33 5.95 -0.39
CA VAL A 87 9.28 5.39 -1.74
C VAL A 87 7.93 4.72 -1.88
N VAL A 88 7.10 5.22 -2.80
CA VAL A 88 5.75 4.69 -2.98
C VAL A 88 5.58 4.31 -4.43
N LYS A 89 5.39 3.03 -4.69
CA LYS A 89 5.31 2.49 -6.04
C LYS A 89 4.19 1.47 -6.13
N GLU A 90 3.70 1.28 -7.33
CA GLU A 90 2.76 0.21 -7.58
C GLU A 90 3.47 -1.13 -7.44
N ALA A 91 2.87 -2.04 -6.67
CA ALA A 91 3.38 -3.40 -6.51
C ALA A 91 2.44 -4.34 -7.22
N ARG A 92 2.95 -5.12 -8.17
CA ARG A 92 2.13 -6.06 -8.90
C ARG A 92 2.27 -7.44 -8.30
N PRO A 93 1.15 -8.19 -8.22
CA PRO A 93 1.25 -9.55 -7.74
C PRO A 93 2.06 -10.39 -8.72
N PRO A 94 2.68 -11.47 -8.24
CA PRO A 94 3.43 -12.34 -9.16
C PRO A 94 2.52 -12.92 -10.22
N LYS A 95 3.10 -13.11 -11.40
CA LYS A 95 2.37 -13.73 -12.50
C LYS A 95 2.49 -15.25 -12.42
N TYR A 96 1.43 -15.90 -12.79
CA TYR A 96 1.39 -17.36 -12.78
C TYR A 96 1.19 -17.89 -14.18
#